data_ab4cde1ad69628482ea001611265f8d2
#
_entry.id   ab4cde1ad69628482ea001611265f8d2
#
_cell.length_a   1.000
_cell.length_b   1.000
_cell.length_c   1.000
_cell.angle_alpha   90.00
_cell.angle_beta   90.00
_cell.angle_gamma   90.00
#
_symmetry.space_group_name_H-M   'P 1'
#
loop_
_entity.id
_entity.type
_entity.pdbx_description
1 polymer ?
#
loop_
_entity_poly.entity_id
_entity_poly.type
_entity_poly.pdbx_seq_one_letter_code
_entity_poly.pdbx_strand_id
1 'polypeptide(L)'
;MKKLHLIIPVIIVCAMLLGCFGGKKEAEDASATQVQTTAEATGSIQAVEKETVIETTELTEVEAESLLPLENGTMDFAFSSGAGGWSTVIYLNEDGSFSGEYHDSEMGSMSEDYPNGTVYTCSFDGSFGNIKKINEYSYEMTLEDMNIHDTPDAEWIESGTRYISSSPYGLESGKAFIFYLPDTPFNEFPEDNLRMWNYYGGNGITLDMYAIRNLETEYFFFSY
;
A
#
# COMPACT_ATOMS: atom_id res chain seq x y z
N MET A 1 27.65 -41.34 -33.50
CA MET A 1 28.50 -40.18 -33.22
C MET A 1 27.95 -39.48 -31.98
N LYS A 2 28.61 -39.68 -30.83
CA LYS A 2 28.16 -39.11 -29.53
C LYS A 2 28.73 -37.72 -29.38
N LYS A 3 27.88 -36.69 -29.28
CA LYS A 3 28.31 -35.34 -28.95
C LYS A 3 28.41 -35.17 -27.44
N LEU A 4 29.64 -34.96 -27.00
CA LEU A 4 30.02 -34.68 -25.62
C LEU A 4 29.71 -33.20 -25.32
N HIS A 5 28.82 -32.96 -24.38
CA HIS A 5 28.53 -31.58 -23.89
C HIS A 5 29.43 -31.29 -22.69
N LEU A 6 30.32 -30.33 -22.91
CA LEU A 6 31.22 -29.81 -21.89
C LEU A 6 30.47 -28.86 -20.97
N ILE A 7 30.31 -29.22 -19.70
CA ILE A 7 29.73 -28.39 -18.66
C ILE A 7 30.88 -27.62 -17.99
N ILE A 8 30.89 -26.31 -18.11
CA ILE A 8 31.84 -25.44 -17.42
C ILE A 8 31.16 -24.93 -16.13
N PRO A 9 31.70 -25.20 -14.95
CA PRO A 9 31.20 -24.62 -13.72
C PRO A 9 31.76 -23.20 -13.55
N VAL A 10 30.88 -22.22 -13.47
CA VAL A 10 31.23 -20.86 -13.07
C VAL A 10 31.35 -20.83 -11.55
N ILE A 11 32.56 -20.67 -11.06
CA ILE A 11 32.88 -20.47 -9.65
C ILE A 11 32.77 -18.95 -9.38
N ILE A 12 31.75 -18.56 -8.62
CA ILE A 12 31.62 -17.19 -8.09
C ILE A 12 32.41 -17.12 -6.78
N VAL A 13 33.53 -16.43 -6.80
CA VAL A 13 34.32 -16.12 -5.61
C VAL A 13 33.70 -14.90 -4.92
N CYS A 14 33.12 -15.14 -3.75
CA CYS A 14 32.59 -14.08 -2.87
C CYS A 14 33.76 -13.61 -1.96
N ALA A 15 34.30 -12.43 -2.22
CA ALA A 15 35.32 -11.81 -1.37
C ALA A 15 34.63 -11.04 -0.23
N MET A 16 34.74 -11.56 1.00
CA MET A 16 34.41 -10.83 2.22
C MET A 16 35.53 -9.85 2.55
N LEU A 17 35.21 -8.59 2.62
CA LEU A 17 36.05 -7.57 3.26
C LEU A 17 35.48 -7.24 4.64
N LEU A 18 36.11 -7.80 5.68
CA LEU A 18 35.99 -7.32 7.05
C LEU A 18 36.81 -6.02 7.19
N GLY A 19 36.14 -4.95 7.57
CA GLY A 19 36.75 -3.71 8.00
C GLY A 19 36.35 -3.38 9.43
N CYS A 20 37.17 -3.80 10.42
CA CYS A 20 37.14 -3.32 11.79
C CYS A 20 37.75 -1.93 11.86
N PHE A 21 37.05 -0.97 12.44
CA PHE A 21 37.66 0.19 13.08
C PHE A 21 36.95 0.45 14.40
N GLY A 22 37.71 0.21 15.49
CA GLY A 22 37.38 0.58 16.83
C GLY A 22 38.01 1.95 17.18
N GLY A 23 37.48 2.59 18.20
CA GLY A 23 38.06 3.78 18.83
C GLY A 23 37.01 4.63 19.49
N LYS A 24 36.90 4.47 20.67
CA LYS A 24 37.27 5.06 21.96
C LYS A 24 36.21 5.96 22.57
N LYS A 25 35.90 5.58 23.81
CA LYS A 25 35.20 6.35 24.86
C LYS A 25 35.94 7.68 25.15
N GLU A 26 35.13 8.69 25.52
CA GLU A 26 35.46 9.53 26.68
C GLU A 26 34.16 10.08 27.29
N ALA A 27 34.07 9.93 28.61
CA ALA A 27 33.07 10.48 29.50
C ALA A 27 33.71 11.69 30.21
N GLU A 28 32.93 12.69 30.56
CA GLU A 28 33.09 13.66 31.65
C GLU A 28 31.87 14.59 31.56
N ASP A 29 31.16 14.82 32.55
CA ASP A 29 31.08 15.00 34.00
C ASP A 29 30.35 16.32 34.25
N ALA A 30 29.39 16.21 35.13
CA ALA A 30 28.73 17.08 36.06
C ALA A 30 28.85 18.63 35.93
N SER A 31 27.71 19.32 36.07
CA SER A 31 27.56 20.22 37.24
C SER A 31 26.11 20.70 37.42
N ALA A 32 25.62 20.42 38.62
CA ALA A 32 24.42 20.99 39.20
C ALA A 32 24.65 22.45 39.61
N THR A 33 23.66 23.30 39.47
CA THR A 33 23.54 24.49 40.33
C THR A 33 22.06 24.76 40.60
N GLN A 34 21.69 24.45 41.84
CA GLN A 34 20.51 25.00 42.51
C GLN A 34 20.78 26.42 42.93
N VAL A 35 19.81 27.30 42.76
CA VAL A 35 19.68 28.48 43.62
C VAL A 35 18.21 28.62 44.03
N GLN A 36 17.98 28.38 45.32
CA GLN A 36 16.81 28.85 46.07
C GLN A 36 17.00 30.32 46.41
N THR A 37 15.91 31.07 46.53
CA THR A 37 15.67 32.01 47.65
C THR A 37 14.35 32.77 47.40
N THR A 38 13.35 32.49 48.22
CA THR A 38 12.65 33.21 49.31
C THR A 38 11.86 34.47 48.91
N ALA A 39 10.56 34.36 49.06
CA ALA A 39 9.60 34.85 50.08
C ALA A 39 9.39 36.37 50.22
N GLU A 40 8.17 36.71 50.33
CA GLU A 40 7.30 37.53 51.19
C GLU A 40 6.62 38.64 50.41
N ALA A 41 5.43 38.95 50.54
CA ALA A 41 4.24 38.83 51.39
C ALA A 41 3.30 40.03 51.10
N THR A 42 2.01 39.78 51.24
CA THR A 42 0.97 40.70 51.71
C THR A 42 0.33 41.68 50.71
N GLY A 43 -0.97 41.52 50.53
CA GLY A 43 -1.88 42.55 49.98
C GLY A 43 -3.25 42.00 49.58
N SER A 44 -4.15 41.87 50.56
CA SER A 44 -5.55 41.57 50.42
C SER A 44 -6.31 42.69 49.68
N ILE A 45 -7.09 42.36 48.63
CA ILE A 45 -8.35 43.05 48.35
C ILE A 45 -9.28 42.02 47.64
N GLN A 46 -10.45 41.80 48.24
CA GLN A 46 -11.57 41.06 47.70
C GLN A 46 -12.22 41.86 46.55
N ALA A 47 -12.37 41.21 45.42
CA ALA A 47 -13.36 41.54 44.43
C ALA A 47 -14.04 40.23 43.99
N VAL A 48 -15.33 40.16 44.29
CA VAL A 48 -16.24 39.12 43.83
C VAL A 48 -16.48 39.33 42.35
N GLU A 49 -15.94 38.47 41.52
CA GLU A 49 -16.28 38.42 40.12
C GLU A 49 -16.84 37.04 39.77
N LYS A 50 -18.02 37.10 39.26
CA LYS A 50 -18.92 36.05 38.88
C LYS A 50 -18.27 35.18 37.81
N GLU A 51 -17.89 33.98 38.18
CA GLU A 51 -17.32 32.98 37.28
C GLU A 51 -18.42 32.49 36.32
N THR A 52 -18.37 33.00 35.08
CA THR A 52 -19.12 32.45 33.97
C THR A 52 -18.29 31.28 33.48
N VAL A 53 -18.65 30.06 33.89
CA VAL A 53 -18.14 28.83 33.32
C VAL A 53 -18.55 28.79 31.84
N ILE A 54 -17.66 29.16 30.97
CA ILE A 54 -17.78 28.86 29.54
C ILE A 54 -17.31 27.43 29.43
N GLU A 55 -18.28 26.50 29.43
CA GLU A 55 -18.07 25.14 29.03
C GLU A 55 -17.69 25.16 27.53
N THR A 56 -16.38 25.16 27.26
CA THR A 56 -15.87 24.94 25.92
C THR A 56 -16.11 23.48 25.59
N THR A 57 -17.26 23.21 25.00
CA THR A 57 -17.48 21.95 24.33
C THR A 57 -16.52 21.92 23.13
N GLU A 58 -15.40 21.20 23.26
CA GLU A 58 -14.64 20.76 22.12
C GLU A 58 -15.58 19.89 21.27
N LEU A 59 -16.19 20.53 20.28
CA LEU A 59 -16.77 19.79 19.17
C LEU A 59 -15.58 19.13 18.46
N THR A 60 -15.37 17.86 18.73
CA THR A 60 -14.59 16.99 17.86
C THR A 60 -15.35 17.02 16.54
N GLU A 61 -14.87 17.81 15.59
CA GLU A 61 -15.33 17.79 14.21
C GLU A 61 -14.97 16.40 13.69
N VAL A 62 -15.95 15.51 13.64
CA VAL A 62 -15.82 14.24 12.94
C VAL A 62 -15.73 14.64 11.48
N GLU A 63 -14.54 14.66 10.92
CA GLU A 63 -14.36 14.81 9.48
C GLU A 63 -15.24 13.77 8.80
N ALA A 64 -16.22 14.22 8.05
CA ALA A 64 -17.05 13.32 7.26
C ALA A 64 -16.14 12.64 6.22
N GLU A 65 -16.22 11.33 6.13
CA GLU A 65 -15.53 10.59 5.08
C GLU A 65 -15.92 11.13 3.70
N SER A 66 -14.91 11.36 2.86
CA SER A 66 -15.13 11.84 1.51
C SER A 66 -15.49 10.65 0.61
N LEU A 67 -16.42 10.85 -0.33
CA LEU A 67 -16.59 9.91 -1.42
C LEU A 67 -15.45 10.07 -2.43
N LEU A 68 -15.06 8.97 -3.07
CA LEU A 68 -14.09 8.99 -4.17
C LEU A 68 -14.76 9.60 -5.41
N PRO A 69 -14.10 10.53 -6.11
CA PRO A 69 -14.69 11.19 -7.27
C PRO A 69 -14.56 10.30 -8.54
N LEU A 70 -15.26 9.17 -8.53
CA LEU A 70 -15.32 8.25 -9.65
C LEU A 70 -16.34 8.70 -10.70
N GLU A 71 -15.99 8.56 -11.96
CA GLU A 71 -16.96 8.75 -13.04
C GLU A 71 -18.02 7.64 -12.96
N ASN A 72 -19.29 8.03 -12.96
CA ASN A 72 -20.45 7.13 -12.85
C ASN A 72 -20.55 6.31 -11.54
N GLY A 73 -19.84 6.71 -10.48
CA GLY A 73 -19.91 6.10 -9.15
C GLY A 73 -19.17 4.77 -8.99
N THR A 74 -18.62 4.21 -10.07
CA THR A 74 -17.83 2.96 -10.07
C THR A 74 -16.69 3.03 -11.06
N MET A 75 -15.61 2.25 -10.79
CA MET A 75 -14.47 2.14 -11.70
C MET A 75 -13.72 0.83 -11.51
N ASP A 76 -13.21 0.30 -12.62
CA ASP A 76 -12.40 -0.91 -12.64
C ASP A 76 -10.91 -0.55 -12.60
N PHE A 77 -10.16 -1.27 -11.76
CA PHE A 77 -8.72 -1.12 -11.61
C PHE A 77 -8.03 -2.46 -11.78
N ALA A 78 -6.91 -2.48 -12.47
CA ALA A 78 -6.09 -3.68 -12.63
C ALA A 78 -4.64 -3.47 -12.19
N PHE A 79 -4.12 -4.49 -11.52
CA PHE A 79 -2.68 -4.71 -11.31
C PHE A 79 -2.33 -6.01 -12.00
N SER A 80 -1.47 -5.95 -13.01
CA SER A 80 -1.21 -7.10 -13.88
C SER A 80 0.19 -7.13 -14.47
N SER A 81 0.58 -8.29 -15.01
CA SER A 81 1.82 -8.44 -15.75
C SER A 81 1.86 -7.72 -17.11
N GLY A 82 0.71 -7.20 -17.57
CA GLY A 82 0.55 -6.64 -18.92
C GLY A 82 0.52 -7.67 -20.04
N ALA A 83 0.98 -8.90 -19.80
CA ALA A 83 1.00 -10.01 -20.76
C ALA A 83 -0.12 -11.04 -20.54
N GLY A 84 -1.00 -10.82 -19.56
CA GLY A 84 -2.15 -11.67 -19.24
C GLY A 84 -1.82 -12.94 -18.44
N GLY A 85 -0.58 -13.10 -17.96
CA GLY A 85 -0.19 -14.23 -17.13
C GLY A 85 -0.87 -14.22 -15.77
N TRP A 86 -0.94 -13.03 -15.15
CA TRP A 86 -1.64 -12.80 -13.90
C TRP A 86 -2.26 -11.41 -13.86
N SER A 87 -3.32 -11.28 -13.09
CA SER A 87 -3.93 -9.99 -12.75
C SER A 87 -4.75 -10.05 -11.46
N THR A 88 -4.78 -8.92 -10.75
CA THR A 88 -5.77 -8.60 -9.72
C THR A 88 -6.62 -7.47 -10.26
N VAL A 89 -7.92 -7.66 -10.30
CA VAL A 89 -8.91 -6.66 -10.73
C VAL A 89 -9.75 -6.26 -9.52
N ILE A 90 -9.99 -4.96 -9.36
CA ILE A 90 -10.83 -4.36 -8.33
C ILE A 90 -11.96 -3.57 -9.02
N TYR A 91 -13.20 -3.83 -8.67
CA TYR A 91 -14.39 -3.08 -9.05
C TYR A 91 -14.77 -2.15 -7.90
N LEU A 92 -14.27 -0.91 -7.92
CA LEU A 92 -14.36 0.04 -6.82
C LEU A 92 -15.56 0.96 -6.97
N ASN A 93 -16.30 1.18 -5.87
CA ASN A 93 -17.38 2.16 -5.77
C ASN A 93 -16.90 3.46 -5.10
N GLU A 94 -17.65 4.55 -5.29
CA GLU A 94 -17.33 5.88 -4.74
C GLU A 94 -17.30 5.93 -3.20
N ASP A 95 -18.00 5.02 -2.53
CA ASP A 95 -18.01 4.89 -1.07
C ASP A 95 -16.84 4.06 -0.52
N GLY A 96 -15.92 3.61 -1.39
CA GLY A 96 -14.78 2.81 -1.03
C GLY A 96 -15.05 1.30 -0.97
N SER A 97 -16.30 0.86 -1.07
CA SER A 97 -16.60 -0.57 -1.18
C SER A 97 -16.12 -1.13 -2.50
N PHE A 98 -15.67 -2.38 -2.51
CA PHE A 98 -15.20 -3.03 -3.72
C PHE A 98 -15.48 -4.53 -3.73
N SER A 99 -15.50 -5.11 -4.93
CA SER A 99 -15.30 -6.52 -5.18
C SER A 99 -14.14 -6.72 -6.13
N GLY A 100 -13.68 -7.96 -6.29
CA GLY A 100 -12.58 -8.22 -7.21
C GLY A 100 -12.29 -9.69 -7.43
N GLU A 101 -11.36 -9.93 -8.33
CA GLU A 101 -10.88 -11.25 -8.69
C GLU A 101 -9.36 -11.22 -8.94
N TYR A 102 -8.73 -12.34 -8.68
CA TYR A 102 -7.32 -12.57 -8.96
C TYR A 102 -7.15 -13.87 -9.72
N HIS A 103 -6.23 -13.88 -10.67
CA HIS A 103 -5.71 -15.09 -11.28
C HIS A 103 -4.22 -14.99 -11.57
N ASP A 104 -3.53 -16.14 -11.51
CA ASP A 104 -2.15 -16.32 -11.99
C ASP A 104 -2.02 -17.69 -12.65
N SER A 105 -1.54 -17.71 -13.89
CA SER A 105 -1.45 -18.91 -14.73
C SER A 105 -0.03 -19.45 -14.79
N GLU A 106 0.18 -20.61 -14.17
CA GLU A 106 1.44 -21.35 -14.21
C GLU A 106 1.39 -22.50 -15.23
N MET A 107 1.68 -22.18 -16.47
CA MET A 107 1.61 -23.13 -17.61
C MET A 107 2.65 -24.26 -17.53
N GLY A 108 3.69 -24.08 -16.73
CA GLY A 108 4.73 -25.12 -16.51
C GLY A 108 4.36 -26.18 -15.49
N SER A 109 3.35 -25.93 -14.65
CA SER A 109 2.89 -26.83 -13.61
C SER A 109 1.78 -27.73 -14.14
N MET A 110 2.14 -28.84 -14.80
CA MET A 110 1.24 -29.76 -15.51
C MET A 110 1.41 -31.20 -15.04
N SER A 111 0.35 -32.00 -15.21
CA SER A 111 0.36 -33.46 -15.10
C SER A 111 -0.58 -34.11 -16.12
N GLU A 112 -0.69 -35.45 -16.10
CA GLU A 112 -1.67 -36.18 -16.95
C GLU A 112 -3.11 -35.77 -16.61
N ASP A 113 -3.40 -35.41 -15.34
CA ASP A 113 -4.73 -35.02 -14.87
C ASP A 113 -5.08 -33.56 -15.20
N TYR A 114 -4.07 -32.69 -15.31
CA TYR A 114 -4.23 -31.26 -15.65
C TYR A 114 -3.21 -30.80 -16.70
N PRO A 115 -3.39 -31.24 -17.94
CA PRO A 115 -2.44 -30.95 -19.04
C PRO A 115 -2.43 -29.48 -19.45
N ASN A 116 -3.41 -28.68 -19.02
CA ASN A 116 -3.50 -27.24 -19.34
C ASN A 116 -2.79 -26.34 -18.33
N GLY A 117 -2.10 -26.93 -17.32
CA GLY A 117 -1.37 -26.17 -16.30
C GLY A 117 -2.19 -25.91 -15.04
N THR A 118 -1.64 -25.02 -14.20
CA THR A 118 -2.24 -24.63 -12.91
C THR A 118 -2.61 -23.16 -12.95
N VAL A 119 -3.74 -22.81 -12.35
CA VAL A 119 -4.21 -21.43 -12.16
C VAL A 119 -4.43 -21.21 -10.67
N TYR A 120 -3.75 -20.21 -10.10
CA TYR A 120 -4.06 -19.66 -8.79
C TYR A 120 -5.16 -18.62 -8.95
N THR A 121 -6.19 -18.65 -8.09
CA THR A 121 -7.35 -17.77 -8.25
C THR A 121 -7.98 -17.45 -6.91
N CYS A 122 -8.64 -16.29 -6.82
CA CYS A 122 -9.60 -16.01 -5.77
C CYS A 122 -10.62 -14.96 -6.24
N SER A 123 -11.79 -14.99 -5.62
CA SER A 123 -12.76 -13.91 -5.64
C SER A 123 -12.85 -13.28 -4.25
N PHE A 124 -13.04 -11.97 -4.18
CA PHE A 124 -13.03 -11.25 -2.92
C PHE A 124 -13.96 -10.02 -2.96
N ASP A 125 -14.30 -9.53 -1.78
CA ASP A 125 -14.88 -8.20 -1.57
C ASP A 125 -14.21 -7.53 -0.38
N GLY A 126 -14.42 -6.22 -0.24
CA GLY A 126 -13.85 -5.46 0.85
C GLY A 126 -14.26 -4.00 0.82
N SER A 127 -13.58 -3.21 1.68
CA SER A 127 -13.79 -1.77 1.72
C SER A 127 -12.53 -1.01 2.07
N PHE A 128 -12.36 0.13 1.42
CA PHE A 128 -11.50 1.20 1.87
C PHE A 128 -12.35 2.18 2.67
N GLY A 129 -11.87 2.56 3.85
CA GLY A 129 -12.46 3.59 4.69
C GLY A 129 -11.47 4.69 5.02
N ASN A 130 -11.83 5.59 5.92
CA ASN A 130 -11.01 6.76 6.29
C ASN A 130 -10.58 7.58 5.07
N ILE A 131 -11.47 7.70 4.07
CA ILE A 131 -11.19 8.37 2.81
C ILE A 131 -11.07 9.87 3.07
N LYS A 132 -9.87 10.43 2.84
CA LYS A 132 -9.57 11.84 3.07
C LYS A 132 -8.82 12.43 1.88
N LYS A 133 -9.28 13.60 1.44
CA LYS A 133 -8.58 14.35 0.41
C LYS A 133 -7.25 14.90 0.95
N ILE A 134 -6.12 14.56 0.29
CA ILE A 134 -4.79 15.06 0.62
C ILE A 134 -4.55 16.41 -0.08
N ASN A 135 -4.80 16.45 -1.38
CA ASN A 135 -4.61 17.62 -2.23
C ASN A 135 -5.61 17.61 -3.39
N GLU A 136 -5.41 18.42 -4.42
CA GLU A 136 -6.31 18.48 -5.57
C GLU A 136 -6.32 17.19 -6.43
N TYR A 137 -5.30 16.34 -6.30
CA TYR A 137 -5.08 15.16 -7.15
C TYR A 137 -5.22 13.84 -6.42
N SER A 138 -5.27 13.81 -5.08
CA SER A 138 -5.16 12.54 -4.36
C SER A 138 -5.96 12.47 -3.07
N TYR A 139 -6.28 11.22 -2.70
CA TYR A 139 -6.98 10.84 -1.47
C TYR A 139 -6.20 9.73 -0.77
N GLU A 140 -6.04 9.84 0.55
CA GLU A 140 -5.62 8.71 1.36
C GLU A 140 -6.82 7.84 1.70
N MET A 141 -6.61 6.55 1.85
CA MET A 141 -7.61 5.60 2.27
C MET A 141 -6.98 4.41 2.99
N THR A 142 -7.76 3.75 3.82
CA THR A 142 -7.33 2.60 4.62
C THR A 142 -8.12 1.37 4.21
N LEU A 143 -7.45 0.25 3.94
CA LEU A 143 -8.13 -1.04 3.76
C LEU A 143 -8.69 -1.49 5.12
N GLU A 144 -10.00 -1.47 5.27
CA GLU A 144 -10.71 -1.82 6.50
C GLU A 144 -11.13 -3.28 6.53
N ASP A 145 -11.71 -3.75 5.44
CA ASP A 145 -12.19 -5.12 5.29
C ASP A 145 -11.67 -5.77 4.01
N MET A 146 -11.37 -7.06 4.11
CA MET A 146 -11.05 -7.95 2.99
C MET A 146 -11.62 -9.33 3.30
N ASN A 147 -12.53 -9.78 2.48
CA ASN A 147 -13.18 -11.08 2.59
C ASN A 147 -12.92 -11.90 1.33
N ILE A 148 -12.15 -12.99 1.44
CA ILE A 148 -11.89 -13.93 0.36
C ILE A 148 -12.98 -14.98 0.40
N HIS A 149 -13.70 -15.17 -0.70
CA HIS A 149 -14.87 -16.06 -0.78
C HIS A 149 -14.46 -17.53 -0.89
N ASP A 150 -13.30 -17.79 -1.46
CA ASP A 150 -12.82 -19.14 -1.68
C ASP A 150 -12.29 -19.76 -0.37
N THR A 151 -12.46 -21.06 -0.22
CA THR A 151 -11.88 -21.79 0.90
C THR A 151 -10.35 -21.73 0.77
N PRO A 152 -9.61 -21.30 1.79
CA PRO A 152 -8.15 -21.25 1.74
C PRO A 152 -7.54 -22.60 1.35
N ASP A 153 -6.56 -22.56 0.46
CA ASP A 153 -5.81 -23.74 -0.04
C ASP A 153 -6.70 -24.81 -0.73
N ALA A 154 -7.93 -24.46 -1.10
CA ALA A 154 -8.76 -25.36 -1.88
C ALA A 154 -8.11 -25.64 -3.24
N GLU A 155 -8.19 -26.91 -3.67
CA GLU A 155 -7.66 -27.36 -4.94
C GLU A 155 -8.70 -28.18 -5.67
N TRP A 156 -8.88 -27.92 -6.98
CA TRP A 156 -9.75 -28.74 -7.85
C TRP A 156 -9.20 -28.78 -9.28
N ILE A 157 -9.68 -29.77 -10.04
CA ILE A 157 -9.36 -29.89 -11.47
C ILE A 157 -10.65 -29.74 -12.26
N GLU A 158 -10.63 -28.82 -13.22
CA GLU A 158 -11.75 -28.59 -14.12
C GLU A 158 -11.24 -28.43 -15.56
N SER A 159 -11.84 -29.17 -16.48
CA SER A 159 -11.51 -29.11 -17.91
C SER A 159 -10.00 -29.27 -18.23
N GLY A 160 -9.26 -30.04 -17.40
CA GLY A 160 -7.84 -30.27 -17.57
C GLY A 160 -6.94 -29.14 -17.06
N THR A 161 -7.49 -28.20 -16.31
CA THR A 161 -6.77 -27.16 -15.58
C THR A 161 -6.89 -27.42 -14.09
N ARG A 162 -5.80 -27.34 -13.36
CA ARG A 162 -5.78 -27.37 -11.91
C ARG A 162 -5.95 -25.95 -11.38
N TYR A 163 -6.90 -25.75 -10.48
CA TYR A 163 -7.12 -24.49 -9.79
C TYR A 163 -6.71 -24.61 -8.33
N ILE A 164 -6.10 -23.55 -7.81
CA ILE A 164 -5.69 -23.46 -6.40
C ILE A 164 -6.19 -22.10 -5.86
N SER A 165 -6.96 -22.15 -4.77
CA SER A 165 -7.38 -20.94 -4.07
C SER A 165 -6.16 -20.21 -3.49
N SER A 166 -6.11 -18.90 -3.66
CA SER A 166 -4.98 -18.04 -3.31
C SER A 166 -5.45 -16.72 -2.68
N SER A 167 -4.53 -15.81 -2.39
CA SER A 167 -4.83 -14.44 -1.98
C SER A 167 -4.65 -13.46 -3.14
N PRO A 168 -5.35 -12.31 -3.15
CA PRO A 168 -5.26 -11.34 -4.23
C PRO A 168 -3.91 -10.61 -4.20
N TYR A 169 -3.05 -10.90 -5.17
CA TYR A 169 -1.72 -10.29 -5.26
C TYR A 169 -1.79 -8.77 -5.37
N GLY A 170 -1.04 -8.09 -4.50
CA GLY A 170 -1.02 -6.63 -4.40
C GLY A 170 -1.95 -6.04 -3.34
N LEU A 171 -2.90 -6.82 -2.80
CA LEU A 171 -3.77 -6.44 -1.69
C LEU A 171 -3.50 -7.22 -0.40
N GLU A 172 -2.74 -8.30 -0.47
CA GLU A 172 -2.45 -9.20 0.65
C GLU A 172 -1.61 -8.55 1.77
N SER A 173 -0.94 -7.44 1.46
CA SER A 173 -0.10 -6.69 2.41
C SER A 173 -0.42 -5.20 2.37
N GLY A 174 -0.32 -4.57 3.53
CA GLY A 174 -0.54 -3.13 3.68
C GLY A 174 -1.99 -2.77 4.01
N LYS A 175 -2.12 -1.63 4.67
CA LYS A 175 -3.41 -1.06 5.02
C LYS A 175 -3.61 0.35 4.47
N ALA A 176 -2.53 1.05 4.16
CA ALA A 176 -2.57 2.42 3.68
C ALA A 176 -2.44 2.47 2.16
N PHE A 177 -3.33 3.20 1.54
CA PHE A 177 -3.40 3.36 0.09
C PHE A 177 -3.57 4.83 -0.27
N ILE A 178 -3.12 5.19 -1.47
CA ILE A 178 -3.41 6.48 -2.08
C ILE A 178 -4.18 6.25 -3.38
N PHE A 179 -5.29 6.95 -3.51
CA PHE A 179 -6.06 7.04 -4.74
C PHE A 179 -5.67 8.33 -5.48
N TYR A 180 -5.31 8.23 -6.74
CA TYR A 180 -4.89 9.34 -7.60
C TYR A 180 -5.90 9.56 -8.72
N LEU A 181 -6.14 10.84 -9.01
CA LEU A 181 -6.99 11.30 -10.10
C LEU A 181 -6.21 11.37 -11.43
N PRO A 182 -6.89 11.35 -12.58
CA PRO A 182 -6.30 11.82 -13.83
C PRO A 182 -5.72 13.24 -13.68
N ASP A 183 -4.77 13.57 -14.53
CA ASP A 183 -4.02 14.83 -14.51
C ASP A 183 -3.11 15.03 -13.28
N THR A 184 -2.95 14.03 -12.41
CA THR A 184 -1.96 14.07 -11.32
C THR A 184 -0.56 14.29 -11.90
N PRO A 185 0.16 15.38 -11.52
CA PRO A 185 1.53 15.61 -11.98
C PRO A 185 2.49 14.51 -11.51
N PHE A 186 3.43 14.11 -12.37
CA PHE A 186 4.36 13.03 -12.00
C PHE A 186 5.30 13.36 -10.85
N ASN A 187 5.49 14.62 -10.51
CA ASN A 187 6.24 15.01 -9.33
C ASN A 187 5.51 14.74 -7.99
N GLU A 188 4.22 14.38 -8.01
CA GLU A 188 3.48 13.90 -6.84
C GLU A 188 3.84 12.45 -6.48
N PHE A 189 4.55 11.74 -7.36
CA PHE A 189 4.97 10.35 -7.15
C PHE A 189 6.44 10.27 -6.70
N PRO A 190 6.83 9.25 -5.91
CA PRO A 190 8.22 8.99 -5.58
C PRO A 190 9.08 8.78 -6.85
N GLU A 191 10.33 9.24 -6.82
CA GLU A 191 11.25 9.14 -7.95
C GLU A 191 11.44 7.71 -8.47
N ASP A 192 11.42 6.72 -7.57
CA ASP A 192 11.57 5.30 -7.93
C ASP A 192 10.43 4.80 -8.82
N ASN A 193 9.26 5.40 -8.70
CA ASN A 193 8.07 5.02 -9.47
C ASN A 193 7.99 5.72 -10.83
N LEU A 194 8.75 6.80 -11.06
CA LEU A 194 8.73 7.55 -12.32
C LEU A 194 9.15 6.71 -13.55
N ARG A 195 9.91 5.63 -13.36
CA ARG A 195 10.28 4.72 -14.44
C ARG A 195 9.09 3.93 -14.97
N MET A 196 8.12 3.59 -14.10
CA MET A 196 6.90 2.90 -14.53
C MET A 196 5.98 3.85 -15.31
N TRP A 197 5.96 5.13 -14.96
CA TRP A 197 5.12 6.14 -15.59
C TRP A 197 5.48 6.41 -17.05
N ASN A 198 6.76 6.33 -17.42
CA ASN A 198 7.17 6.37 -18.83
C ASN A 198 6.57 5.22 -19.66
N TYR A 199 6.06 4.18 -19.00
CA TYR A 199 5.44 3.03 -19.64
C TYR A 199 3.91 3.14 -19.69
N TYR A 200 3.29 3.76 -18.67
CA TYR A 200 1.83 3.84 -18.50
C TYR A 200 1.27 5.27 -18.61
N GLY A 201 2.10 6.30 -18.59
CA GLY A 201 1.66 7.69 -18.64
C GLY A 201 1.68 8.25 -20.06
N GLY A 202 0.50 8.59 -20.59
CA GLY A 202 0.29 8.96 -21.98
C GLY A 202 1.10 10.15 -22.48
N ASN A 203 1.26 11.23 -21.69
CA ASN A 203 1.94 12.46 -22.10
C ASN A 203 3.32 12.68 -21.46
N GLY A 204 3.72 11.83 -20.50
CA GLY A 204 4.99 11.93 -19.77
C GLY A 204 5.08 13.09 -18.75
N ILE A 205 4.00 13.79 -18.46
CA ILE A 205 3.93 14.94 -17.55
C ILE A 205 2.94 14.69 -16.43
N THR A 206 1.77 14.15 -16.77
CA THR A 206 0.67 13.84 -15.87
C THR A 206 0.16 12.43 -16.12
N LEU A 207 -0.45 11.84 -15.10
CA LEU A 207 -1.20 10.59 -15.20
C LEU A 207 -2.47 10.84 -16.02
N ASP A 208 -2.77 10.00 -17.00
CA ASP A 208 -3.96 10.14 -17.86
C ASP A 208 -5.14 9.21 -17.44
N MET A 209 -5.01 8.54 -16.32
CA MET A 209 -5.97 7.61 -15.75
C MET A 209 -6.05 7.72 -14.23
N TYR A 210 -7.00 7.05 -13.60
CA TYR A 210 -7.00 6.88 -12.14
C TYR A 210 -5.99 5.81 -11.72
N ALA A 211 -5.45 5.93 -10.50
CA ALA A 211 -4.58 4.90 -9.93
C ALA A 211 -4.81 4.71 -8.43
N ILE A 212 -4.59 3.48 -7.95
CA ILE A 212 -4.54 3.15 -6.54
C ILE A 212 -3.14 2.63 -6.24
N ARG A 213 -2.45 3.23 -5.26
CA ARG A 213 -1.12 2.81 -4.80
C ARG A 213 -1.22 2.19 -3.42
N ASN A 214 -0.71 0.97 -3.28
CA ASN A 214 -0.44 0.36 -1.99
C ASN A 214 0.88 0.93 -1.44
N LEU A 215 0.86 1.58 -0.27
CA LEU A 215 2.03 2.24 0.30
C LEU A 215 3.05 1.29 0.93
N GLU A 216 2.68 0.03 1.16
CA GLU A 216 3.61 -0.96 1.73
C GLU A 216 4.38 -1.71 0.64
N THR A 217 3.69 -2.13 -0.41
CA THR A 217 4.30 -2.89 -1.50
C THR A 217 4.77 -2.03 -2.66
N GLU A 218 4.37 -0.76 -2.70
CA GLU A 218 4.60 0.18 -3.81
C GLU A 218 3.92 -0.23 -5.13
N TYR A 219 2.97 -1.17 -5.07
CA TYR A 219 2.22 -1.64 -6.23
C TYR A 219 1.11 -0.67 -6.61
N PHE A 220 0.84 -0.60 -7.91
CA PHE A 220 -0.19 0.27 -8.48
C PHE A 220 -1.24 -0.54 -9.23
N PHE A 221 -2.48 -0.19 -8.97
CA PHE A 221 -3.64 -0.61 -9.75
C PHE A 221 -4.06 0.57 -10.61
N PHE A 222 -4.25 0.35 -11.90
CA PHE A 222 -4.63 1.38 -12.85
C PHE A 222 -6.04 1.16 -13.38
N SER A 223 -6.79 2.26 -13.59
CA SER A 223 -8.08 2.18 -14.29
C SER A 223 -7.88 1.89 -15.78
N TYR A 224 -8.87 1.26 -16.41
CA TYR A 224 -8.85 0.92 -17.84
C TYR A 224 -10.26 1.02 -18.45
#